data_13710774bb254c3356f9eae0f9ba5f0f
#
_entry.id   13710774bb254c3356f9eae0f9ba5f0f
#
_cell.length_a   1.000
_cell.length_b   1.000
_cell.length_c   1.000
_cell.angle_alpha   90.00
_cell.angle_beta   90.00
_cell.angle_gamma   90.00
#
_symmetry.space_group_name_H-M   'P 1'
#
loop_
_entity.id
_entity.type
_entity.pdbx_description
1 polymer ?
#
loop_
_entity_poly.entity_id
_entity_poly.type
_entity_poly.pdbx_seq_one_letter_code
_entity_poly.pdbx_strand_id
1 'polypeptide(L)'
;MVGIILASHGEFANGILQSGSMIFGEQQDVKAVTLQPSEGPDDLKAKIEEAIATFENQEQVLFLVDLWGGTPFNQSNGLIDGHEDTWAIVTGLNLPMLIEAYASRLSMQTAHEIAKHIVEVAREGVKVKPEKLEPVKAAPAATKAAVQGAIPEGTVIDRKSVV
;
A
#
# COMPACT_ATOMS: atom_id res chain seq x y z
N MET A 1 -9.15 -3.39 18.91
CA MET A 1 -9.26 -2.62 17.64
C MET A 1 -8.35 -3.29 16.61
N VAL A 2 -8.69 -3.27 15.30
CA VAL A 2 -7.84 -3.84 14.26
C VAL A 2 -6.56 -3.03 14.12
N GLY A 3 -5.38 -3.68 14.22
CA GLY A 3 -4.08 -3.06 13.98
C GLY A 3 -3.85 -2.85 12.49
N ILE A 4 -3.13 -1.80 12.10
CA ILE A 4 -2.84 -1.50 10.69
C ILE A 4 -1.33 -1.38 10.48
N ILE A 5 -0.81 -2.16 9.56
CA ILE A 5 0.56 -2.04 9.05
C ILE A 5 0.53 -1.42 7.64
N LEU A 6 1.23 -0.31 7.47
CA LEU A 6 1.49 0.28 6.16
C LEU A 6 2.87 -0.19 5.72
N ALA A 7 2.96 -0.99 4.66
CA ALA A 7 4.24 -1.49 4.17
C ALA A 7 4.53 -1.01 2.75
N SER A 8 5.72 -0.49 2.50
CA SER A 8 6.08 0.06 1.20
C SER A 8 7.56 0.01 0.87
N HIS A 9 7.87 0.18 -0.41
CA HIS A 9 9.20 0.57 -0.85
C HIS A 9 9.49 2.04 -0.46
N GLY A 10 10.73 2.31 -0.03
CA GLY A 10 11.17 3.66 0.32
C GLY A 10 10.25 4.34 1.34
N GLU A 11 10.19 5.66 1.33
CA GLU A 11 9.49 6.47 2.34
C GLU A 11 7.96 6.60 2.12
N PHE A 12 7.38 5.89 1.17
CA PHE A 12 5.96 6.06 0.84
C PHE A 12 5.03 5.78 2.03
N ALA A 13 5.26 4.70 2.79
CA ALA A 13 4.43 4.37 3.96
C ALA A 13 4.53 5.44 5.05
N ASN A 14 5.71 5.99 5.30
CA ASN A 14 5.90 7.09 6.24
C ASN A 14 5.16 8.36 5.78
N GLY A 15 5.27 8.70 4.50
CA GLY A 15 4.61 9.90 3.93
C GLY A 15 3.09 9.80 3.99
N ILE A 16 2.52 8.65 3.66
CA ILE A 16 1.07 8.47 3.69
C ILE A 16 0.53 8.39 5.12
N LEU A 17 1.28 7.82 6.06
CA LEU A 17 0.95 7.86 7.49
C LEU A 17 0.89 9.30 7.99
N GLN A 18 1.89 10.12 7.66
CA GLN A 18 1.90 11.54 8.01
C GLN A 18 0.67 12.28 7.44
N SER A 19 0.35 12.04 6.17
CA SER A 19 -0.83 12.65 5.53
C SER A 19 -2.13 12.22 6.20
N GLY A 20 -2.23 10.93 6.55
CA GLY A 20 -3.38 10.39 7.28
C GLY A 20 -3.55 11.04 8.65
N SER A 21 -2.46 11.22 9.39
CA SER A 21 -2.47 11.90 10.70
C SER A 21 -2.89 13.37 10.61
N MET A 22 -2.55 14.05 9.53
CA MET A 22 -2.99 15.44 9.30
C MET A 22 -4.51 15.54 9.08
N ILE A 23 -5.14 14.51 8.53
CA ILE A 23 -6.56 14.51 8.17
C ILE A 23 -7.43 13.94 9.29
N PHE A 24 -7.01 12.82 9.87
CA PHE A 24 -7.81 12.05 10.82
C PHE A 24 -7.27 12.08 12.26
N GLY A 25 -6.09 12.66 12.47
CA GLY A 25 -5.37 12.62 13.73
C GLY A 25 -4.51 11.35 13.88
N GLU A 26 -3.64 11.35 14.87
CA GLU A 26 -2.81 10.19 15.19
C GLU A 26 -3.68 9.00 15.61
N GLN A 27 -3.31 7.83 15.13
CA GLN A 27 -4.06 6.60 15.35
C GLN A 27 -3.24 5.59 16.13
N GLN A 28 -3.86 4.99 17.15
CA GLN A 28 -3.28 3.89 17.91
C GLN A 28 -3.23 2.61 17.06
N ASP A 29 -2.22 1.76 17.30
CA ASP A 29 -2.02 0.51 16.57
C ASP A 29 -1.95 0.68 15.04
N VAL A 30 -1.28 1.74 14.58
CA VAL A 30 -0.95 2.00 13.18
C VAL A 30 0.55 2.24 13.07
N LYS A 31 1.22 1.47 12.21
CA LYS A 31 2.66 1.58 11.98
C LYS A 31 2.98 1.59 10.50
N ALA A 32 3.91 2.45 10.11
CA ALA A 32 4.53 2.42 8.81
C ALA A 32 5.84 1.65 8.87
N VAL A 33 6.03 0.74 7.90
CA VAL A 33 7.26 -0.06 7.75
C VAL A 33 7.74 0.08 6.31
N THR A 34 8.99 0.44 6.15
CA THR A 34 9.57 0.76 4.84
C THR A 34 10.73 -0.16 4.50
N LEU A 35 10.79 -0.59 3.24
CA LEU A 35 11.95 -1.26 2.65
C LEU A 35 12.90 -0.20 2.10
N GLN A 36 14.05 -0.05 2.70
CA GLN A 36 15.08 0.89 2.24
C GLN A 36 15.96 0.27 1.14
N PRO A 37 16.62 1.07 0.27
CA PRO A 37 17.46 0.55 -0.82
C PRO A 37 18.61 -0.37 -0.38
N SER A 38 19.07 -0.23 0.86
CA SER A 38 20.15 -1.05 1.44
C SER A 38 19.67 -2.30 2.18
N GLU A 39 18.35 -2.52 2.24
CA GLU A 39 17.73 -3.61 3.01
C GLU A 39 17.26 -4.74 2.11
N GLY A 40 17.24 -5.95 2.68
CA GLY A 40 16.69 -7.13 2.06
C GLY A 40 15.29 -7.49 2.57
N PRO A 41 14.68 -8.55 1.99
CA PRO A 41 13.37 -9.04 2.40
C PRO A 41 13.29 -9.41 3.88
N ASP A 42 14.34 -10.04 4.43
CA ASP A 42 14.38 -10.46 5.82
C ASP A 42 14.43 -9.28 6.80
N ASP A 43 15.10 -8.20 6.42
CA ASP A 43 15.13 -6.97 7.22
C ASP A 43 13.73 -6.38 7.32
N LEU A 44 13.01 -6.33 6.20
CA LEU A 44 11.64 -5.83 6.17
C LEU A 44 10.69 -6.72 7.00
N LYS A 45 10.81 -8.05 6.88
CA LYS A 45 10.02 -8.99 7.67
C LYS A 45 10.21 -8.75 9.16
N ALA A 46 11.46 -8.65 9.62
CA ALA A 46 11.77 -8.40 11.03
C ALA A 46 11.15 -7.07 11.52
N LYS A 47 11.21 -6.02 10.71
CA LYS A 47 10.59 -4.71 11.03
C LYS A 47 9.06 -4.82 11.15
N ILE A 48 8.42 -5.59 10.28
CA ILE A 48 6.96 -5.80 10.34
C ILE A 48 6.60 -6.55 11.62
N GLU A 49 7.30 -7.63 11.94
CA GLU A 49 7.09 -8.41 13.17
C GLU A 49 7.28 -7.54 14.42
N GLU A 50 8.34 -6.73 14.45
CA GLU A 50 8.59 -5.79 15.54
C GLU A 50 7.47 -4.75 15.67
N ALA A 51 6.98 -4.21 14.56
CA ALA A 51 5.88 -3.25 14.55
C ALA A 51 4.58 -3.87 15.10
N ILE A 52 4.22 -5.09 14.67
CA ILE A 52 3.04 -5.81 15.16
C ILE A 52 3.17 -6.11 16.66
N ALA A 53 4.36 -6.47 17.14
CA ALA A 53 4.60 -6.74 18.56
C ALA A 53 4.32 -5.54 19.47
N THR A 54 4.26 -4.32 18.93
CA THR A 54 3.90 -3.11 19.69
C THR A 54 2.40 -2.88 19.81
N PHE A 55 1.56 -3.63 19.10
CA PHE A 55 0.11 -3.45 19.12
C PHE A 55 -0.49 -3.99 20.41
N GLU A 56 -1.49 -3.30 20.93
CA GLU A 56 -2.25 -3.77 22.10
C GLU A 56 -3.02 -5.05 21.80
N ASN A 57 -3.52 -5.19 20.57
CA ASN A 57 -4.22 -6.36 20.08
C ASN A 57 -3.65 -6.82 18.74
N GLN A 58 -3.05 -8.00 18.72
CA GLN A 58 -2.43 -8.61 17.55
C GLN A 58 -3.33 -9.66 16.87
N GLU A 59 -4.53 -9.89 17.39
CA GLU A 59 -5.47 -10.87 16.86
C GLU A 59 -5.97 -10.51 15.47
N GLN A 60 -6.22 -9.21 15.24
CA GLN A 60 -6.74 -8.69 13.99
C GLN A 60 -5.76 -7.66 13.41
N VAL A 61 -5.11 -7.99 12.29
CA VAL A 61 -4.14 -7.11 11.63
C VAL A 61 -4.49 -6.93 10.15
N LEU A 62 -4.53 -5.68 9.72
CA LEU A 62 -4.73 -5.29 8.34
C LEU A 62 -3.43 -4.71 7.77
N PHE A 63 -2.91 -5.33 6.72
CA PHE A 63 -1.78 -4.82 5.95
C PHE A 63 -2.28 -4.00 4.77
N LEU A 64 -1.78 -2.78 4.63
CA LEU A 64 -2.01 -1.92 3.48
C LEU A 64 -0.66 -1.72 2.78
N VAL A 65 -0.54 -2.25 1.57
CA VAL A 65 0.74 -2.38 0.87
C VAL A 65 0.72 -1.60 -0.43
N ASP A 66 1.85 -1.03 -0.81
CA ASP A 66 1.96 -0.17 -1.99
C ASP A 66 1.72 -0.92 -3.30
N LEU A 67 2.30 -2.11 -3.48
CA LEU A 67 2.32 -2.80 -4.76
C LEU A 67 2.09 -4.31 -4.62
N TRP A 68 1.20 -4.87 -5.46
CA TRP A 68 0.99 -6.31 -5.56
C TRP A 68 2.26 -7.03 -6.06
N GLY A 69 2.66 -8.11 -5.38
CA GLY A 69 3.80 -8.94 -5.77
C GLY A 69 5.18 -8.35 -5.46
N GLY A 70 5.27 -7.11 -4.97
CA GLY A 70 6.52 -6.52 -4.51
C GLY A 70 7.03 -7.13 -3.20
N THR A 71 8.27 -6.84 -2.81
CA THR A 71 8.85 -7.34 -1.56
C THR A 71 7.99 -7.02 -0.32
N PRO A 72 7.43 -5.79 -0.15
CA PRO A 72 6.53 -5.52 0.96
C PRO A 72 5.29 -6.42 0.99
N PHE A 73 4.70 -6.70 -0.18
CA PHE A 73 3.59 -7.65 -0.29
C PHE A 73 4.02 -9.06 0.10
N ASN A 74 5.11 -9.57 -0.47
CA ASN A 74 5.55 -10.95 -0.27
C ASN A 74 5.90 -11.23 1.20
N GLN A 75 6.55 -10.27 1.87
CA GLN A 75 6.88 -10.42 3.29
C GLN A 75 5.63 -10.33 4.17
N SER A 76 4.73 -9.41 3.91
CA SER A 76 3.45 -9.31 4.61
C SER A 76 2.59 -10.56 4.41
N ASN A 77 2.52 -11.06 3.17
CA ASN A 77 1.76 -12.27 2.83
C ASN A 77 2.32 -13.52 3.53
N GLY A 78 3.65 -13.64 3.62
CA GLY A 78 4.27 -14.75 4.35
C GLY A 78 4.02 -14.72 5.87
N LEU A 79 3.68 -13.56 6.43
CA LEU A 79 3.29 -13.44 7.84
C LEU A 79 1.81 -13.78 8.10
N ILE A 80 0.98 -13.81 7.05
CA ILE A 80 -0.44 -14.19 7.16
C ILE A 80 -0.58 -15.70 7.35
N ASP A 81 0.42 -16.50 6.96
CA ASP A 81 0.40 -17.95 7.17
C ASP A 81 0.14 -18.31 8.63
N GLY A 82 -0.96 -19.01 8.90
CA GLY A 82 -1.43 -19.33 10.25
C GLY A 82 -2.34 -18.25 10.89
N HIS A 83 -2.61 -17.16 10.18
CA HIS A 83 -3.50 -16.07 10.59
C HIS A 83 -4.58 -15.75 9.54
N GLU A 84 -4.83 -16.65 8.58
CA GLU A 84 -5.68 -16.44 7.41
C GLU A 84 -7.12 -16.06 7.78
N ASP A 85 -7.59 -16.46 8.96
CA ASP A 85 -8.93 -16.13 9.44
C ASP A 85 -9.04 -14.75 10.10
N THR A 86 -7.92 -14.14 10.47
CA THR A 86 -7.89 -12.94 11.31
C THR A 86 -7.07 -11.78 10.73
N TRP A 87 -6.13 -12.07 9.81
CA TRP A 87 -5.30 -11.07 9.17
C TRP A 87 -5.71 -10.90 7.70
N ALA A 88 -5.56 -9.70 7.18
CA ALA A 88 -5.89 -9.40 5.78
C ALA A 88 -4.85 -8.47 5.17
N ILE A 89 -4.68 -8.54 3.85
CA ILE A 89 -3.79 -7.67 3.08
C ILE A 89 -4.54 -7.02 1.92
N VAL A 90 -4.35 -5.72 1.75
CA VAL A 90 -4.85 -4.94 0.62
C VAL A 90 -3.69 -4.20 -0.03
N THR A 91 -3.61 -4.24 -1.34
CA THR A 91 -2.56 -3.58 -2.13
C THR A 91 -3.08 -2.36 -2.89
N GLY A 92 -2.16 -1.56 -3.40
CA GLY A 92 -2.51 -0.31 -4.08
C GLY A 92 -2.81 0.80 -3.09
N LEU A 93 -2.09 0.81 -1.95
CA LEU A 93 -2.23 1.80 -0.89
C LEU A 93 -2.35 3.22 -1.44
N ASN A 94 -3.43 3.88 -1.13
CA ASN A 94 -3.66 5.29 -1.40
C ASN A 94 -4.30 5.98 -0.19
N LEU A 95 -4.33 7.30 -0.17
CA LEU A 95 -4.81 8.05 0.97
C LEU A 95 -6.31 7.84 1.27
N PRO A 96 -7.22 7.79 0.28
CA PRO A 96 -8.61 7.42 0.53
C PRO A 96 -8.76 6.07 1.23
N MET A 97 -7.98 5.05 0.83
CA MET A 97 -7.95 3.74 1.48
C MET A 97 -7.59 3.84 2.95
N LEU A 98 -6.53 4.59 3.27
CA LEU A 98 -6.05 4.73 4.64
C LEU A 98 -7.06 5.45 5.53
N ILE A 99 -7.63 6.56 5.05
CA ILE A 99 -8.63 7.33 5.80
C ILE A 99 -9.87 6.48 6.08
N GLU A 100 -10.34 5.73 5.08
CA GLU A 100 -11.48 4.84 5.24
C GLU A 100 -11.17 3.67 6.19
N ALA A 101 -9.95 3.13 6.18
CA ALA A 101 -9.54 2.11 7.14
C ALA A 101 -9.58 2.64 8.57
N TYR A 102 -9.19 3.91 8.80
CA TYR A 102 -9.32 4.55 10.13
C TYR A 102 -10.77 4.69 10.56
N ALA A 103 -11.65 5.14 9.68
CA ALA A 103 -13.06 5.29 9.96
C ALA A 103 -13.74 3.94 10.22
N SER A 104 -13.49 2.96 9.36
CA SER A 104 -14.12 1.64 9.40
C SER A 104 -13.81 0.86 10.67
N ARG A 105 -12.58 0.94 11.19
CA ARG A 105 -12.19 0.21 12.40
C ARG A 105 -12.84 0.73 13.70
N LEU A 106 -13.58 1.84 13.62
CA LEU A 106 -14.40 2.31 14.74
C LEU A 106 -15.67 1.49 14.92
N SER A 107 -16.13 0.81 13.88
CA SER A 107 -17.38 0.04 13.86
C SER A 107 -17.23 -1.41 13.41
N MET A 108 -16.26 -1.71 12.55
CA MET A 108 -15.96 -3.06 12.07
C MET A 108 -14.93 -3.74 12.98
N GLN A 109 -15.13 -5.03 13.26
CA GLN A 109 -14.34 -5.75 14.25
C GLN A 109 -13.23 -6.62 13.63
N THR A 110 -13.32 -6.95 12.35
CA THR A 110 -12.37 -7.85 11.70
C THR A 110 -11.58 -7.17 10.57
N ALA A 111 -10.34 -7.59 10.39
CA ALA A 111 -9.49 -7.10 9.29
C ALA A 111 -10.10 -7.42 7.92
N HIS A 112 -10.81 -8.55 7.79
CA HIS A 112 -11.45 -8.97 6.55
C HIS A 112 -12.65 -8.09 6.16
N GLU A 113 -13.48 -7.67 7.12
CA GLU A 113 -14.59 -6.74 6.86
C GLU A 113 -14.07 -5.40 6.37
N ILE A 114 -13.05 -4.86 7.08
CA ILE A 114 -12.42 -3.59 6.70
C ILE A 114 -11.78 -3.73 5.31
N ALA A 115 -11.00 -4.79 5.06
CA ALA A 115 -10.34 -5.02 3.77
C ALA A 115 -11.32 -5.01 2.60
N LYS A 116 -12.45 -5.71 2.71
CA LYS A 116 -13.50 -5.71 1.68
C LYS A 116 -14.08 -4.33 1.42
N HIS A 117 -14.35 -3.59 2.49
CA HIS A 117 -14.97 -2.28 2.41
C HIS A 117 -14.04 -1.25 1.77
N ILE A 118 -12.81 -1.16 2.24
CA ILE A 118 -11.87 -0.12 1.79
C ILE A 118 -11.42 -0.26 0.34
N VAL A 119 -11.45 -1.47 -0.24
CA VAL A 119 -11.10 -1.69 -1.65
C VAL A 119 -11.99 -0.87 -2.58
N GLU A 120 -13.29 -0.83 -2.31
CA GLU A 120 -14.24 -0.05 -3.13
C GLU A 120 -13.98 1.45 -2.98
N VAL A 121 -13.79 1.94 -1.76
CA VAL A 121 -13.51 3.36 -1.49
C VAL A 121 -12.18 3.79 -2.12
N ALA A 122 -11.15 2.93 -2.05
CA ALA A 122 -9.85 3.19 -2.66
C ALA A 122 -9.95 3.36 -4.20
N ARG A 123 -10.75 2.51 -4.86
CA ARG A 123 -11.02 2.59 -6.30
C ARG A 123 -11.78 3.85 -6.66
N GLU A 124 -12.81 4.19 -5.91
CA GLU A 124 -13.60 5.41 -6.10
C GLU A 124 -12.79 6.69 -5.84
N GLY A 125 -11.70 6.60 -5.08
CA GLY A 125 -10.78 7.70 -4.83
C GLY A 125 -9.96 8.11 -6.05
N VAL A 126 -9.86 7.26 -7.07
CA VAL A 126 -9.18 7.57 -8.34
C VAL A 126 -10.16 8.25 -9.27
N LYS A 127 -10.01 9.55 -9.46
CA LYS A 127 -10.95 10.38 -10.26
C LYS A 127 -10.19 11.26 -11.25
N VAL A 128 -10.86 11.57 -12.35
CA VAL A 128 -10.36 12.51 -13.35
C VAL A 128 -11.18 13.79 -13.33
N LYS A 129 -10.54 14.91 -13.55
CA LYS A 129 -11.22 16.19 -13.72
C LYS A 129 -10.62 16.94 -14.92
N PRO A 130 -11.45 17.51 -15.84
CA PRO A 130 -12.92 17.48 -15.82
C PRO A 130 -13.46 16.07 -16.07
N GLU A 131 -14.64 15.74 -15.50
CA GLU A 131 -15.29 14.45 -15.66
C GLU A 131 -15.66 14.13 -17.12
N LYS A 132 -15.95 15.18 -17.93
CA LYS A 132 -16.13 15.08 -19.37
C LYS A 132 -14.85 15.58 -20.03
N LEU A 133 -13.99 14.65 -20.39
CA LEU A 133 -12.86 14.96 -21.27
C LEU A 133 -13.40 15.02 -22.71
N GLU A 134 -13.15 16.13 -23.42
CA GLU A 134 -13.28 16.12 -24.87
C GLU A 134 -12.31 15.06 -25.43
N PRO A 135 -12.71 14.29 -26.47
CA PRO A 135 -11.81 13.32 -27.05
C PRO A 135 -10.52 14.01 -27.50
N VAL A 136 -9.42 13.67 -26.85
CA VAL A 136 -8.11 14.13 -27.30
C VAL A 136 -7.94 13.63 -28.72
N LYS A 137 -7.79 14.55 -29.69
CA LYS A 137 -7.38 14.15 -31.04
C LYS A 137 -6.13 13.30 -30.89
N ALA A 138 -6.20 12.04 -31.32
CA ALA A 138 -5.10 11.11 -31.19
C ALA A 138 -3.82 11.80 -31.66
N ALA A 139 -2.87 11.95 -30.76
CA ALA A 139 -1.53 12.37 -31.16
C ALA A 139 -1.03 11.37 -32.21
N PRO A 140 -0.35 11.83 -33.29
CA PRO A 140 0.23 10.93 -34.24
C PRO A 140 1.06 9.89 -33.45
N ALA A 141 0.86 8.60 -33.78
CA ALA A 141 1.52 7.49 -33.07
C ALA A 141 3.01 7.82 -32.94
N ALA A 142 3.48 7.91 -31.67
CA ALA A 142 4.88 8.12 -31.38
C ALA A 142 5.65 6.96 -32.05
N THR A 143 6.52 7.30 -33.00
CA THR A 143 7.40 6.30 -33.61
C THR A 143 8.26 5.67 -32.52
N LYS A 144 8.56 4.37 -32.61
CA LYS A 144 9.39 3.64 -31.63
C LYS A 144 10.69 4.37 -31.24
N ALA A 145 11.21 5.24 -32.09
CA ALA A 145 12.39 6.05 -31.83
C ALA A 145 12.16 7.16 -30.77
N ALA A 146 10.95 7.71 -30.63
CA ALA A 146 10.65 8.74 -29.62
C ALA A 146 10.53 8.17 -28.20
N VAL A 147 10.22 6.89 -28.07
CA VAL A 147 10.13 6.19 -26.77
C VAL A 147 11.52 5.78 -26.27
N GLN A 148 12.44 5.45 -27.19
CA GLN A 148 13.82 5.06 -26.85
C GLN A 148 14.67 6.22 -26.33
N GLY A 149 14.37 7.45 -26.69
CA GLY A 149 15.10 8.63 -26.23
C GLY A 149 14.71 9.15 -24.84
N ALA A 150 13.63 8.62 -24.24
CA ALA A 150 13.13 9.05 -22.93
C ALA A 150 13.69 8.25 -21.74
N ILE A 151 14.39 7.14 -21.98
CA ILE A 151 15.02 6.32 -20.95
C ILE A 151 16.52 6.58 -20.97
N PRO A 152 17.14 7.07 -19.90
CA PRO A 152 18.60 7.21 -19.85
C PRO A 152 19.28 5.85 -20.07
N GLU A 153 20.28 5.81 -20.94
CA GLU A 153 21.11 4.62 -21.09
C GLU A 153 21.71 4.25 -19.74
N GLY A 154 21.43 3.02 -19.27
CA GLY A 154 21.92 2.53 -17.98
C GLY A 154 20.82 2.24 -16.94
N THR A 155 19.56 2.56 -17.21
CA THR A 155 18.46 2.15 -16.33
C THR A 155 18.11 0.69 -16.60
N VAL A 156 18.71 -0.23 -15.86
CA VAL A 156 18.32 -1.64 -15.87
C VAL A 156 17.00 -1.76 -15.12
N ILE A 157 15.89 -1.80 -15.85
CA ILE A 157 14.61 -2.22 -15.29
C ILE A 157 14.71 -3.74 -15.15
N ASP A 158 15.01 -4.24 -13.98
CA ASP A 158 15.00 -5.66 -13.68
C ASP A 158 13.55 -6.15 -13.74
N ARG A 159 13.18 -6.77 -14.87
CA ARG A 159 11.83 -7.34 -15.09
C ARG A 159 11.52 -8.52 -14.15
N LYS A 160 12.44 -8.95 -13.32
CA LYS A 160 12.21 -10.00 -12.32
C LYS A 160 11.63 -9.47 -11.02
N SER A 161 11.59 -8.15 -10.82
CA SER A 161 11.02 -7.51 -9.64
C SER A 161 9.59 -6.98 -9.85
N VAL A 162 8.99 -7.24 -11.00
CA VAL A 162 7.63 -6.76 -11.35
C VAL A 162 6.77 -7.96 -11.78
N VAL A 163 6.67 -8.95 -10.89
CA VAL A 163 5.61 -9.99 -10.96
C VAL A 163 5.29 -10.44 -9.56
#